data_583eaa8396fdb0e76993e7aca643876a
#
_entry.id   583eaa8396fdb0e76993e7aca643876a
#
_cell.length_a   1.000
_cell.length_b   1.000
_cell.length_c   1.000
_cell.angle_alpha   90.00
_cell.angle_beta   90.00
_cell.angle_gamma   90.00
#
_symmetry.space_group_name_H-M   'P 1'
#
loop_
_entity.id
_entity.type
_entity.pdbx_description
1 polymer ?
#
loop_
_entity_poly.entity_id
_entity_poly.type
_entity_poly.pdbx_seq_one_letter_code
_entity_poly.pdbx_strand_id
1 'polypeptide(L)' 'MSENNIRLIRSREVLTMTGLSRSSLYRFIEENQFPPQVQLGGRAVAWVEGEVQEWIAQRITNRRVD' A
#
# COMPACT_ATOMS: atom_id res chain seq x y z
N MET A 1 6.69 17.85 -17.24
CA MET A 1 6.64 17.35 -16.96
C MET A 1 6.21 16.71 -16.36
N SER A 2 6.08 16.19 -16.32
CA SER A 2 5.62 15.57 -15.75
C SER A 2 5.87 15.22 -14.83
N GLU A 3 5.80 15.12 -14.34
CA GLU A 3 6.05 14.82 -13.50
C GLU A 3 5.51 13.98 -12.79
N ASN A 4 5.56 13.00 -12.93
CA ASN A 4 5.18 11.91 -12.18
C ASN A 4 6.12 11.71 -11.10
N ASN A 5 5.84 12.11 -9.93
CA ASN A 5 6.66 11.81 -8.80
C ASN A 5 6.26 10.48 -8.25
N ILE A 6 6.56 9.44 -8.99
CA ILE A 6 6.26 8.10 -8.53
C ILE A 6 7.29 7.75 -7.48
N ARG A 7 6.81 7.34 -6.33
CA ARG A 7 7.66 7.00 -5.23
C ARG A 7 7.36 5.59 -4.77
N LEU A 8 8.41 4.80 -4.58
CA LEU A 8 8.26 3.43 -4.09
C LEU A 8 8.65 3.39 -2.62
N ILE A 9 7.85 2.70 -1.84
CA ILE A 9 8.09 2.61 -0.41
C ILE A 9 8.18 1.14 -0.01
N ARG A 10 8.89 0.89 1.08
CA ARG A 10 9.11 -0.46 1.55
C ARG A 10 8.03 -0.84 2.56
N SER A 11 7.99 -2.12 2.91
CA SER A 11 6.92 -2.63 3.77
C SER A 11 6.84 -1.90 5.10
N ARG A 12 7.97 -1.54 5.67
CA ARG A 12 7.97 -0.83 6.94
C ARG A 12 7.16 0.45 6.86
N GLU A 13 7.36 1.20 5.79
CA GLU A 13 6.63 2.45 5.63
C GLU A 13 5.16 2.19 5.34
N VAL A 14 4.87 1.14 4.55
CA VAL A 14 3.49 0.77 4.28
C VAL A 14 2.75 0.47 5.58
N LEU A 15 3.38 -0.28 6.46
CA LEU A 15 2.76 -0.61 7.74
C LEU A 15 2.56 0.63 8.60
N THR A 16 3.52 1.54 8.57
CA THR A 16 3.40 2.79 9.32
C THR A 16 2.25 3.63 8.79
N MET A 17 2.12 3.73 7.47
CA MET A 17 1.07 4.54 6.86
C MET A 17 -0.32 3.97 7.09
N THR A 18 -0.44 2.65 7.03
CA THR A 18 -1.76 2.02 7.08
C THR A 18 -2.17 1.59 8.48
N GLY A 19 -1.20 1.40 9.36
CA GLY A 19 -1.49 0.87 10.68
C GLY A 19 -1.75 -0.62 10.70
N LEU A 20 -1.53 -1.31 9.58
CA LEU A 20 -1.77 -2.74 9.52
C LEU A 20 -0.61 -3.51 10.13
N SER A 21 -0.90 -4.71 10.61
CA SER A 21 0.16 -5.65 10.95
C SER A 21 0.69 -6.27 9.66
N ARG A 22 1.88 -6.84 9.74
CA ARG A 22 2.47 -7.49 8.57
C ARG A 22 1.59 -8.63 8.08
N SER A 23 1.03 -9.41 9.00
CA SER A 23 0.15 -10.51 8.62
C SER A 23 -1.08 -10.01 7.89
N SER A 24 -1.68 -8.94 8.39
CA SER A 24 -2.87 -8.38 7.75
C SER A 24 -2.55 -7.85 6.37
N LEU A 25 -1.40 -7.18 6.22
CA LEU A 25 -1.00 -6.64 4.94
C LEU A 25 -0.92 -7.74 3.89
N TYR A 26 -0.22 -8.82 4.19
CA TYR A 26 -0.03 -9.88 3.20
C TYR A 26 -1.31 -10.65 2.95
N ARG A 27 -2.17 -10.79 3.96
CA ARG A 27 -3.47 -11.41 3.75
C ARG A 27 -4.32 -10.59 2.79
N PHE A 28 -4.33 -9.26 2.97
CA PHE A 28 -5.10 -8.40 2.07
C PHE A 28 -4.56 -8.47 0.65
N ILE A 29 -3.23 -8.56 0.50
CA ILE A 29 -2.65 -8.68 -0.83
C ILE A 29 -3.10 -9.99 -1.48
N GLU A 30 -3.09 -11.08 -0.73
CA GLU A 30 -3.53 -12.37 -1.25
C GLU A 30 -4.99 -12.35 -1.65
N GLU A 31 -5.80 -11.59 -0.95
CA GLU A 31 -7.23 -11.50 -1.22
C GLU A 31 -7.55 -10.43 -2.25
N ASN A 32 -6.55 -9.85 -2.87
CA ASN A 32 -6.71 -8.79 -3.85
C ASN A 32 -7.42 -7.56 -3.28
N GLN A 33 -7.20 -7.30 -2.00
CA GLN A 33 -7.82 -6.17 -1.33
C GLN A 33 -6.81 -5.09 -0.96
N PHE A 34 -5.59 -5.23 -1.42
CA PHE A 34 -4.54 -4.23 -1.21
C PHE A 34 -3.66 -4.23 -2.45
N PRO A 35 -3.10 -3.09 -2.85
CA PRO A 35 -2.26 -3.03 -4.05
C PRO A 35 -1.09 -4.01 -3.94
N PRO A 36 -0.80 -4.72 -5.03
CA PRO A 36 0.29 -5.68 -5.00
C PRO A 36 1.64 -4.99 -4.97
N GLN A 37 2.63 -5.69 -4.45
CA GLN A 37 3.97 -5.15 -4.39
C GLN A 37 4.64 -5.17 -5.75
N VAL A 38 5.62 -4.30 -5.90
CA VAL A 38 6.46 -4.23 -7.07
C VAL A 38 7.75 -4.97 -6.77
N GLN A 39 8.14 -5.87 -7.66
CA GLN A 39 9.38 -6.60 -7.50
C GLN A 39 10.54 -5.72 -7.96
N LEU A 40 11.48 -5.46 -7.06
CA LEU A 40 12.63 -4.63 -7.39
C LEU A 40 13.82 -5.46 -7.87
N GLY A 41 13.83 -6.74 -7.54
CA GLY A 41 14.93 -7.61 -7.88
C GLY A 41 15.31 -8.45 -6.68
N GLY A 42 15.74 -9.67 -6.90
CA GLY A 42 16.06 -10.56 -5.82
C GLY A 42 14.86 -10.70 -4.92
N ARG A 43 15.03 -10.39 -3.64
CA ARG A 43 13.93 -10.47 -2.68
C ARG A 43 13.36 -9.10 -2.33
N ALA A 44 13.87 -8.06 -2.98
CA ALA A 44 13.45 -6.71 -2.63
C ALA A 44 12.11 -6.39 -3.27
N VAL A 45 11.16 -5.95 -2.48
CA VAL A 45 9.85 -5.54 -2.96
C VAL A 45 9.52 -4.19 -2.37
N ALA A 46 8.62 -3.49 -3.07
CA ALA A 46 8.18 -2.17 -2.63
C ALA A 46 6.75 -1.98 -3.11
N TRP A 47 6.15 -0.88 -2.70
CA TRP A 47 4.79 -0.53 -3.11
C TRP A 47 4.82 0.88 -3.69
N VAL A 48 3.93 1.14 -4.62
CA VAL A 48 3.77 2.48 -5.16
C VAL A 48 3.06 3.33 -4.11
N GLU A 49 3.72 4.37 -3.66
CA GLU A 49 3.19 5.19 -2.57
C GLU A 49 1.80 5.73 -2.88
N GLY A 50 1.61 6.20 -4.12
CA GLY A 50 0.31 6.74 -4.51
C GLY A 50 -0.81 5.72 -4.42
N GLU A 51 -0.51 4.45 -4.73
CA GLU A 51 -1.51 3.40 -4.61
C GLU A 51 -1.87 3.13 -3.16
N VAL A 52 -0.87 3.19 -2.29
CA VAL A 52 -1.13 3.01 -0.86
C VAL A 52 -1.96 4.16 -0.33
N GLN A 53 -1.65 5.38 -0.75
CA GLN A 53 -2.42 6.54 -0.34
C GLN A 53 -3.87 6.44 -0.82
N GLU A 54 -4.05 5.99 -2.04
CA GLU A 54 -5.38 5.82 -2.61
C GLU A 54 -6.18 4.77 -1.82
N TRP A 55 -5.51 3.67 -1.46
CA TRP A 55 -6.16 2.64 -0.67
C TRP A 55 -6.63 3.19 0.67
N ILE A 56 -5.77 3.98 1.32
CA ILE A 56 -6.12 4.60 2.60
C ILE A 56 -7.30 5.54 2.42
N ALA A 57 -7.27 6.35 1.37
CA ALA A 57 -8.33 7.30 1.11
C ALA A 57 -9.66 6.60 0.92
N GLN A 58 -9.66 5.47 0.22
CA GLN A 58 -10.88 4.72 0.01
C GLN A 58 -11.41 4.11 1.29
N ARG A 59 -10.50 3.67 2.17
CA ARG A 59 -10.95 3.16 3.46
C ARG A 59 -11.61 4.24 4.28
N ILE A 60 -11.06 5.44 4.23
CA ILE A 60 -11.63 6.58 4.96
C ILE A 60 -13.00 6.91 4.39
N THR A 61 -13.12 6.93 3.06
CA THR A 61 -14.38 7.25 2.40
C THR A 61 -15.45 6.23 2.71
N ASN A 62 -15.07 4.95 2.81
CA ASN A 62 -16.03 3.88 3.00
C ASN A 62 -16.33 3.58 4.45
N ARG A 63 -15.77 4.32 5.37
CA ARG A 63 -16.01 4.05 6.79
C ARG A 63 -17.46 4.35 7.13
N ARG A 64 -17.96 3.58 8.08
CA ARG A 64 -19.29 3.84 8.57
C ARG A 64 -19.24 4.96 9.57
N VAL A 65 -20.19 5.85 9.46
CA VAL A 65 -20.33 6.92 10.42
C VAL A 65 -21.70 6.74 11.08
N ASP A 66 -21.67 6.34 12.31
CA ASP A 66 -22.93 6.12 13.03
C ASP A 66 -23.21 7.26 13.99
#